data_c6817355c676fa1ea29a534b40201394
#
_entry.id   c6817355c676fa1ea29a534b40201394
#
_cell.length_a   1.000
_cell.length_b   1.000
_cell.length_c   1.000
_cell.angle_alpha   90.00
_cell.angle_beta   90.00
_cell.angle_gamma   90.00
#
_symmetry.space_group_name_H-M   'P 1'
#
loop_
_entity.id
_entity.type
_entity.pdbx_description
1 polymer ?
#
loop_
_entity_poly.entity_id
_entity_poly.type
_entity_poly.pdbx_seq_one_letter_code
_entity_poly.pdbx_strand_id
1 'polypeptide(L)'
;MKPSGLIVSVQAPEGSPMRDPDVIAAMADASLRNGASGVRLESPEHIGAVRQRCPTALIVGLWKRSYPDSSVYITPGWEEIRAVWAAGADVVAIDATERYRPGGENLEGLIARAQRELGAELMADVDSVANGLRAAELGCTWVGTTLFGYTESTSGQKPPAWDLLPLLRQQLPAEVSLICEGGISSAQQ
;
A
#
# COMPACT_ATOMS: atom_id res chain seq x y z
N MET A 1 8.05 -0.81 14.26
CA MET A 1 9.36 -1.36 13.82
C MET A 1 9.58 -0.90 12.40
N LYS A 2 10.68 -0.21 12.08
CA LYS A 2 10.94 0.18 10.67
C LYS A 2 11.26 -1.07 9.88
N PRO A 3 10.56 -1.36 8.77
CA PRO A 3 10.91 -2.48 7.93
C PRO A 3 12.25 -2.18 7.25
N SER A 4 13.11 -3.16 7.26
CA SER A 4 14.30 -3.17 6.41
C SER A 4 14.28 -4.47 5.63
N GLY A 5 14.41 -4.39 4.32
CA GLY A 5 14.43 -5.57 3.47
C GLY A 5 13.25 -5.64 2.49
N LEU A 6 12.93 -6.85 2.06
CA LEU A 6 11.95 -7.11 1.02
C LEU A 6 10.54 -7.31 1.60
N ILE A 7 9.57 -6.54 1.10
CA ILE A 7 8.14 -6.80 1.28
C ILE A 7 7.62 -7.42 -0.02
N VAL A 8 7.12 -8.64 0.06
CA VAL A 8 6.63 -9.36 -1.12
C VAL A 8 5.15 -9.04 -1.35
N SER A 9 4.82 -8.51 -2.53
CA SER A 9 3.44 -8.28 -2.95
C SER A 9 2.82 -9.61 -3.40
N VAL A 10 1.97 -10.19 -2.55
CA VAL A 10 1.27 -11.45 -2.82
C VAL A 10 -0.17 -11.14 -3.21
N GLN A 11 -0.39 -10.96 -4.49
CA GLN A 11 -1.67 -10.58 -5.07
C GLN A 11 -1.92 -11.39 -6.35
N ALA A 12 -3.18 -11.67 -6.63
CA ALA A 12 -3.60 -12.31 -7.87
C ALA A 12 -4.78 -11.55 -8.49
N PRO A 13 -4.86 -11.45 -9.84
CA PRO A 13 -5.94 -10.77 -10.50
C PRO A 13 -7.28 -11.48 -10.27
N GLU A 14 -8.36 -10.72 -10.38
CA GLU A 14 -9.72 -11.26 -10.29
C GLU A 14 -9.92 -12.38 -11.33
N GLY A 15 -10.62 -13.45 -10.92
CA GLY A 15 -10.83 -14.64 -11.74
C GLY A 15 -9.65 -15.61 -11.83
N SER A 16 -8.49 -15.28 -11.27
CA SER A 16 -7.36 -16.20 -11.20
C SER A 16 -7.58 -17.31 -10.14
N PRO A 17 -7.27 -18.56 -10.43
CA PRO A 17 -7.29 -19.62 -9.42
C PRO A 17 -6.27 -19.39 -8.29
N MET A 18 -5.25 -18.56 -8.53
CA MET A 18 -4.28 -18.16 -7.51
C MET A 18 -4.84 -17.14 -6.50
N ARG A 19 -6.06 -16.62 -6.73
CA ARG A 19 -6.74 -15.68 -5.84
C ARG A 19 -7.43 -16.37 -4.65
N ASP A 20 -7.44 -17.68 -4.60
CA ASP A 20 -7.93 -18.41 -3.44
C ASP A 20 -7.19 -17.99 -2.17
N PRO A 21 -7.89 -17.66 -1.06
CA PRO A 21 -7.27 -17.16 0.16
C PRO A 21 -6.24 -18.12 0.77
N ASP A 22 -6.46 -19.43 0.66
CA ASP A 22 -5.52 -20.44 1.16
C ASP A 22 -4.25 -20.47 0.30
N VAL A 23 -4.38 -20.27 -1.02
CA VAL A 23 -3.24 -20.17 -1.94
C VAL A 23 -2.44 -18.91 -1.64
N ILE A 24 -3.09 -17.77 -1.49
CA ILE A 24 -2.45 -16.50 -1.09
C ILE A 24 -1.72 -16.66 0.25
N ALA A 25 -2.36 -17.29 1.24
CA ALA A 25 -1.74 -17.54 2.54
C ALA A 25 -0.53 -18.47 2.45
N ALA A 26 -0.58 -19.49 1.59
CA ALA A 26 0.56 -20.37 1.36
C ALA A 26 1.73 -19.66 0.69
N MET A 27 1.47 -18.81 -0.30
CA MET A 27 2.48 -18.00 -0.98
C MET A 27 3.13 -16.97 -0.04
N ALA A 28 2.32 -16.32 0.82
CA ALA A 28 2.80 -15.40 1.85
C ALA A 28 3.71 -16.11 2.87
N ASP A 29 3.29 -17.27 3.40
CA ASP A 29 4.09 -18.09 4.31
C ASP A 29 5.42 -18.51 3.67
N ALA A 30 5.38 -18.98 2.42
CA ALA A 30 6.59 -19.33 1.67
C ALA A 30 7.55 -18.14 1.51
N SER A 31 7.02 -16.94 1.20
CA SER A 31 7.82 -15.73 1.07
C SER A 31 8.50 -15.35 2.39
N LEU A 32 7.75 -15.37 3.50
CA LEU A 32 8.25 -15.05 4.83
C LEU A 32 9.33 -16.04 5.29
N ARG A 33 9.12 -17.34 5.07
CA ARG A 33 10.12 -18.39 5.39
C ARG A 33 11.41 -18.27 4.57
N ASN A 34 11.37 -17.62 3.42
CA ASN A 34 12.52 -17.38 2.56
C ASN A 34 13.11 -15.96 2.70
N GLY A 35 12.83 -15.29 3.80
CA GLY A 35 13.51 -14.05 4.20
C GLY A 35 12.81 -12.75 3.82
N ALA A 36 11.56 -12.79 3.38
CA ALA A 36 10.76 -11.57 3.26
C ALA A 36 10.52 -10.97 4.66
N SER A 37 10.69 -9.67 4.79
CA SER A 37 10.44 -8.92 6.03
C SER A 37 8.96 -8.66 6.28
N GLY A 38 8.14 -8.80 5.24
CA GLY A 38 6.70 -8.61 5.30
C GLY A 38 6.05 -8.98 3.97
N VAL A 39 4.73 -8.88 3.94
CA VAL A 39 3.93 -9.11 2.74
C VAL A 39 2.95 -7.96 2.50
N ARG A 40 2.68 -7.67 1.22
CA ARG A 40 1.65 -6.73 0.80
C ARG A 40 0.49 -7.50 0.18
N LEU A 41 -0.71 -7.29 0.72
CA LEU A 41 -1.89 -8.10 0.41
C LEU A 41 -3.06 -7.22 -0.03
N GLU A 42 -3.84 -7.73 -0.96
CA GLU A 42 -5.04 -7.08 -1.47
C GLU A 42 -6.27 -7.86 -0.97
N SER A 43 -7.24 -7.14 -0.45
CA SER A 43 -8.53 -7.55 0.14
C SER A 43 -8.49 -8.00 1.61
N PRO A 44 -9.55 -7.68 2.36
CA PRO A 44 -9.71 -8.16 3.75
C PRO A 44 -9.67 -9.67 3.90
N GLU A 45 -10.20 -10.40 2.92
CA GLU A 45 -10.24 -11.85 2.92
C GLU A 45 -8.84 -12.46 2.90
N HIS A 46 -7.96 -11.99 2.01
CA HIS A 46 -6.57 -12.44 1.93
C HIS A 46 -5.77 -12.04 3.16
N ILE A 47 -5.97 -10.82 3.66
CA ILE A 47 -5.33 -10.34 4.88
C ILE A 47 -5.69 -11.24 6.05
N GLY A 48 -6.97 -11.57 6.23
CA GLY A 48 -7.45 -12.46 7.29
C GLY A 48 -6.86 -13.87 7.20
N ALA A 49 -6.82 -14.45 6.00
CA ALA A 49 -6.24 -15.77 5.77
C ALA A 49 -4.73 -15.81 6.09
N VAL A 50 -3.98 -14.77 5.65
CA VAL A 50 -2.56 -14.67 5.97
C VAL A 50 -2.33 -14.41 7.45
N ARG A 51 -3.11 -13.54 8.09
CA ARG A 51 -3.01 -13.28 9.54
C ARG A 51 -3.26 -14.53 10.36
N GLN A 52 -4.23 -15.36 9.98
CA GLN A 52 -4.50 -16.62 10.64
C GLN A 52 -3.33 -17.60 10.50
N ARG A 53 -2.74 -17.71 9.30
CA ARG A 53 -1.63 -18.62 9.01
C ARG A 53 -0.28 -18.13 9.56
N CYS A 54 -0.04 -16.83 9.52
CA CYS A 54 1.20 -16.17 9.89
C CYS A 54 0.91 -15.06 10.94
N PRO A 55 0.61 -15.38 12.21
CA PRO A 55 0.10 -14.43 13.20
C PRO A 55 1.01 -13.23 13.49
N THR A 56 2.32 -13.38 13.29
CA THR A 56 3.35 -12.36 13.59
C THR A 56 3.91 -11.67 12.35
N ALA A 57 3.38 -11.98 11.16
CA ALA A 57 3.85 -11.38 9.92
C ALA A 57 3.55 -9.88 9.87
N LEU A 58 4.48 -9.09 9.32
CA LEU A 58 4.19 -7.72 8.94
C LEU A 58 3.33 -7.73 7.68
N ILE A 59 2.12 -7.19 7.77
CA ILE A 59 1.14 -7.14 6.69
C ILE A 59 0.86 -5.68 6.33
N VAL A 60 1.25 -5.30 5.10
CA VAL A 60 0.77 -4.09 4.44
C VAL A 60 -0.49 -4.47 3.67
N GLY A 61 -1.64 -4.02 4.15
CA GLY A 61 -2.93 -4.37 3.57
C GLY A 61 -3.50 -3.23 2.72
N LEU A 62 -4.22 -3.61 1.67
CA LEU A 62 -5.02 -2.69 0.86
C LEU A 62 -6.29 -3.39 0.36
N TRP A 63 -7.22 -2.61 -0.17
CA TRP A 63 -8.37 -3.17 -0.87
C TRP A 63 -8.63 -2.42 -2.17
N LYS A 64 -8.49 -3.12 -3.30
CA LYS A 64 -8.78 -2.55 -4.61
C LYS A 64 -10.29 -2.56 -4.88
N ARG A 65 -10.86 -1.37 -5.00
CA ARG A 65 -12.26 -1.15 -5.34
C ARG A 65 -12.37 -0.07 -6.41
N SER A 66 -13.10 -0.35 -7.47
CA SER A 66 -13.35 0.61 -8.55
C SER A 66 -14.74 1.21 -8.39
N TYR A 67 -14.83 2.52 -8.57
CA TYR A 67 -16.06 3.30 -8.51
C TYR A 67 -16.25 4.06 -9.82
N PRO A 68 -17.49 4.19 -10.35
CA PRO A 68 -17.72 4.79 -11.67
C PRO A 68 -17.28 6.26 -11.77
N ASP A 69 -17.26 6.96 -10.64
CA ASP A 69 -16.98 8.40 -10.53
C ASP A 69 -15.55 8.71 -10.06
N SER A 70 -14.68 7.69 -9.94
CA SER A 70 -13.34 7.89 -9.39
C SER A 70 -12.30 7.00 -10.08
N SER A 71 -11.12 7.56 -10.32
CA SER A 71 -9.93 6.80 -10.78
C SER A 71 -9.07 6.29 -9.62
N VAL A 72 -9.40 6.64 -8.38
CA VAL A 72 -8.77 6.09 -7.18
C VAL A 72 -9.32 4.71 -6.90
N TYR A 73 -8.44 3.71 -6.83
CA TYR A 73 -8.84 2.31 -6.65
C TYR A 73 -8.12 1.58 -5.51
N ILE A 74 -7.00 2.11 -5.01
CA ILE A 74 -6.29 1.53 -3.85
C ILE A 74 -6.89 2.11 -2.58
N THR A 75 -7.64 1.28 -1.86
CA THR A 75 -8.26 1.64 -0.58
C THR A 75 -8.90 3.04 -0.66
N PRO A 76 -9.91 3.22 -1.56
CA PRO A 76 -10.34 4.54 -1.99
C PRO A 76 -11.09 5.36 -0.93
N GLY A 77 -11.67 4.70 0.08
CA GLY A 77 -12.51 5.38 1.07
C GLY A 77 -12.43 4.77 2.47
N TRP A 78 -13.25 5.32 3.34
CA TRP A 78 -13.30 4.94 4.76
C TRP A 78 -13.66 3.46 4.98
N GLU A 79 -14.62 2.95 4.25
CA GLU A 79 -15.08 1.57 4.42
C GLU A 79 -13.96 0.57 4.11
N GLU A 80 -13.14 0.85 3.07
CA GLU A 80 -12.02 0.02 2.70
C GLU A 80 -10.91 0.09 3.75
N ILE A 81 -10.58 1.28 4.27
CA ILE A 81 -9.60 1.46 5.35
C ILE A 81 -10.00 0.63 6.57
N ARG A 82 -11.25 0.78 7.02
CA ARG A 82 -11.80 0.08 8.19
C ARG A 82 -11.78 -1.44 8.00
N ALA A 83 -12.18 -1.91 6.83
CA ALA A 83 -12.22 -3.35 6.53
C ALA A 83 -10.81 -3.98 6.48
N VAL A 84 -9.85 -3.32 5.85
CA VAL A 84 -8.45 -3.74 5.78
C VAL A 84 -7.83 -3.80 7.18
N TRP A 85 -8.05 -2.76 7.99
CA TRP A 85 -7.57 -2.73 9.37
C TRP A 85 -8.19 -3.85 10.23
N ALA A 86 -9.51 -4.01 10.17
CA ALA A 86 -10.22 -5.04 10.92
C ALA A 86 -9.82 -6.46 10.53
N ALA A 87 -9.37 -6.68 9.31
CA ALA A 87 -8.86 -7.97 8.84
C ALA A 87 -7.47 -8.31 9.38
N GLY A 88 -6.79 -7.37 10.05
CA GLY A 88 -5.51 -7.60 10.71
C GLY A 88 -4.28 -7.10 9.95
N ALA A 89 -4.42 -6.11 9.08
CA ALA A 89 -3.26 -5.39 8.54
C ALA A 89 -2.54 -4.62 9.65
N ASP A 90 -1.21 -4.56 9.61
CA ASP A 90 -0.40 -3.72 10.50
C ASP A 90 -0.27 -2.30 9.94
N VAL A 91 -0.26 -2.19 8.61
CA VAL A 91 -0.20 -0.94 7.88
C VAL A 91 -1.27 -0.96 6.79
N VAL A 92 -2.07 0.10 6.68
CA VAL A 92 -3.07 0.22 5.61
C VAL A 92 -2.51 1.09 4.50
N ALA A 93 -2.34 0.51 3.31
CA ALA A 93 -1.92 1.26 2.13
C ALA A 93 -3.13 1.91 1.46
N ILE A 94 -2.99 3.21 1.19
CA ILE A 94 -4.02 4.06 0.58
C ILE A 94 -3.44 4.82 -0.62
N ASP A 95 -4.22 5.03 -1.63
CA ASP A 95 -3.89 6.01 -2.68
C ASP A 95 -3.75 7.40 -2.03
N ALA A 96 -2.60 8.03 -2.16
CA ALA A 96 -2.34 9.34 -1.59
C ALA A 96 -2.10 10.43 -2.65
N THR A 97 -2.70 10.25 -3.82
CA THR A 97 -2.71 11.26 -4.89
C THR A 97 -3.82 12.29 -4.66
N GLU A 98 -3.77 13.38 -5.42
CA GLU A 98 -4.80 14.44 -5.39
C GLU A 98 -6.06 14.10 -6.20
N ARG A 99 -6.15 12.89 -6.76
CA ARG A 99 -7.29 12.46 -7.56
C ARG A 99 -8.58 12.46 -6.74
N TYR A 100 -9.69 12.75 -7.40
CA TYR A 100 -11.02 12.73 -6.80
C TYR A 100 -11.36 11.33 -6.27
N ARG A 101 -11.86 11.25 -5.04
CA ARG A 101 -12.26 10.01 -4.38
C ARG A 101 -13.77 9.79 -4.46
N PRO A 102 -14.21 8.52 -4.44
CA PRO A 102 -15.63 8.23 -4.45
C PRO A 102 -16.33 8.87 -3.26
N GLY A 103 -17.59 9.27 -3.46
CA GLY A 103 -18.39 9.87 -2.39
C GLY A 103 -17.92 11.24 -1.90
N GLY A 104 -16.95 11.87 -2.58
CA GLY A 104 -16.42 13.18 -2.18
C GLY A 104 -15.52 13.16 -0.94
N GLU A 105 -15.08 11.99 -0.49
CA GLU A 105 -14.11 11.87 0.59
C GLU A 105 -12.77 12.51 0.22
N ASN A 106 -12.08 13.10 1.17
CA ASN A 106 -10.77 13.70 0.96
C ASN A 106 -9.68 12.98 1.77
N LEU A 107 -8.46 13.01 1.24
CA LEU A 107 -7.32 12.28 1.81
C LEU A 107 -7.02 12.68 3.26
N GLU A 108 -7.01 13.98 3.56
CA GLU A 108 -6.73 14.52 4.90
C GLU A 108 -7.72 14.01 5.94
N GLY A 109 -9.02 14.09 5.62
CA GLY A 109 -10.09 13.57 6.49
C GLY A 109 -9.99 12.08 6.74
N LEU A 110 -9.65 11.29 5.70
CA LEU A 110 -9.46 9.84 5.81
C LEU A 110 -8.27 9.49 6.70
N ILE A 111 -7.12 10.14 6.50
CA ILE A 111 -5.91 9.92 7.32
C ILE A 111 -6.20 10.27 8.78
N ALA A 112 -6.73 11.46 9.04
CA ALA A 112 -7.04 11.91 10.39
C ALA A 112 -8.05 10.99 11.09
N ARG A 113 -9.05 10.50 10.36
CA ARG A 113 -10.04 9.57 10.87
C ARG A 113 -9.45 8.20 11.18
N ALA A 114 -8.62 7.65 10.29
CA ALA A 114 -7.98 6.35 10.48
C ALA A 114 -7.06 6.34 11.71
N GLN A 115 -6.30 7.40 11.89
CA GLN A 115 -5.43 7.55 13.06
C GLN A 115 -6.23 7.71 14.36
N ARG A 116 -7.26 8.56 14.36
CA ARG A 116 -8.05 8.85 15.56
C ARG A 116 -8.94 7.68 15.98
N GLU A 117 -9.61 7.03 15.05
CA GLU A 117 -10.62 6.00 15.35
C GLU A 117 -10.04 4.59 15.40
N LEU A 118 -8.98 4.31 14.65
CA LEU A 118 -8.40 2.98 14.54
C LEU A 118 -6.99 2.89 15.13
N GLY A 119 -6.28 4.00 15.29
CA GLY A 119 -4.85 4.00 15.60
C GLY A 119 -4.01 3.39 14.47
N ALA A 120 -4.51 3.41 13.22
CA ALA A 120 -3.91 2.73 12.10
C ALA A 120 -2.63 3.43 11.62
N GLU A 121 -1.56 2.66 11.39
CA GLU A 121 -0.44 3.11 10.56
C GLU A 121 -0.85 3.12 9.09
N LEU A 122 -0.45 4.18 8.36
CA LEU A 122 -0.81 4.36 6.98
C LEU A 122 0.42 4.42 6.07
N MET A 123 0.34 3.71 4.95
CA MET A 123 1.25 3.81 3.83
C MET A 123 0.60 4.60 2.69
N ALA A 124 1.25 5.68 2.30
CA ALA A 124 0.84 6.49 1.17
C ALA A 124 1.39 5.93 -0.13
N ASP A 125 0.52 5.41 -1.00
CA ASP A 125 0.88 5.08 -2.37
C ASP A 125 0.85 6.35 -3.22
N VAL A 126 2.02 6.77 -3.72
CA VAL A 126 2.18 8.05 -4.42
C VAL A 126 2.75 7.89 -5.82
N ASP A 127 2.54 8.90 -6.64
CA ASP A 127 3.05 9.03 -8.00
C ASP A 127 4.09 10.14 -8.16
N SER A 128 4.25 11.01 -7.16
CA SER A 128 5.10 12.19 -7.22
C SER A 128 5.73 12.53 -5.86
N VAL A 129 6.79 13.32 -5.89
CA VAL A 129 7.45 13.83 -4.68
C VAL A 129 6.47 14.69 -3.86
N ALA A 130 5.72 15.57 -4.53
CA ALA A 130 4.76 16.44 -3.87
C ALA A 130 3.71 15.67 -3.06
N ASN A 131 3.12 14.63 -3.67
CA ASN A 131 2.15 13.77 -2.99
C ASN A 131 2.78 13.00 -1.82
N GLY A 132 4.04 12.56 -1.95
CA GLY A 132 4.77 11.90 -0.86
C GLY A 132 5.01 12.80 0.34
N LEU A 133 5.45 14.04 0.11
CA LEU A 133 5.68 15.03 1.16
C LEU A 133 4.36 15.41 1.86
N ARG A 134 3.33 15.71 1.08
CA ARG A 134 2.00 16.00 1.62
C ARG A 134 1.45 14.87 2.48
N ALA A 135 1.56 13.64 2.03
CA ALA A 135 1.08 12.48 2.80
C ALA A 135 1.83 12.33 4.13
N ALA A 136 3.15 12.57 4.14
CA ALA A 136 3.94 12.56 5.37
C ALA A 136 3.53 13.70 6.32
N GLU A 137 3.27 14.91 5.82
CA GLU A 137 2.76 16.05 6.60
C GLU A 137 1.38 15.75 7.21
N LEU A 138 0.53 14.99 6.51
CA LEU A 138 -0.76 14.54 7.01
C LEU A 138 -0.65 13.37 8.03
N GLY A 139 0.55 12.81 8.22
CA GLY A 139 0.83 11.81 9.24
C GLY A 139 0.97 10.38 8.73
N CYS A 140 1.10 10.15 7.41
CA CYS A 140 1.51 8.85 6.91
C CYS A 140 2.96 8.56 7.32
N THR A 141 3.18 7.39 7.92
CA THR A 141 4.51 6.97 8.39
C THR A 141 5.27 6.16 7.35
N TRP A 142 4.61 5.80 6.25
CA TRP A 142 5.19 5.09 5.12
C TRP A 142 4.81 5.79 3.81
N VAL A 143 5.77 5.86 2.88
CA VAL A 143 5.56 6.40 1.52
C VAL A 143 6.10 5.39 0.51
N GLY A 144 5.26 4.98 -0.43
CA GLY A 144 5.60 4.05 -1.51
C GLY A 144 5.41 4.67 -2.89
N THR A 145 6.34 4.44 -3.80
CA THR A 145 6.30 4.96 -5.18
C THR A 145 5.35 4.17 -6.10
N THR A 146 4.38 3.49 -5.52
CA THR A 146 3.48 2.50 -6.12
C THR A 146 2.76 2.99 -7.36
N LEU A 147 2.33 4.26 -7.35
CA LEU A 147 1.48 4.83 -8.40
C LEU A 147 2.25 5.58 -9.50
N PHE A 148 3.58 5.67 -9.39
CA PHE A 148 4.41 6.26 -10.44
C PHE A 148 4.29 5.48 -11.75
N GLY A 149 3.89 6.18 -12.82
CA GLY A 149 3.62 5.58 -14.14
C GLY A 149 2.21 5.02 -14.30
N TYR A 150 1.39 5.01 -13.23
CA TYR A 150 0.04 4.44 -13.23
C TYR A 150 -1.08 5.47 -13.07
N THR A 151 -0.75 6.76 -12.99
CA THR A 151 -1.70 7.87 -12.95
C THR A 151 -1.62 8.68 -14.22
N GLU A 152 -2.65 9.50 -14.49
CA GLU A 152 -2.64 10.40 -15.65
C GLU A 152 -1.47 11.38 -15.60
N SER A 153 -1.14 11.91 -14.41
CA SER A 153 -0.04 12.86 -14.19
C SER A 153 1.35 12.28 -14.48
N THR A 154 1.50 10.98 -14.39
CA THR A 154 2.77 10.27 -14.65
C THR A 154 2.69 9.31 -15.83
N SER A 155 1.64 9.45 -16.65
CA SER A 155 1.42 8.65 -17.85
C SER A 155 2.63 8.71 -18.79
N GLY A 156 3.08 7.54 -19.27
CA GLY A 156 4.25 7.42 -20.13
C GLY A 156 5.60 7.32 -19.39
N GLN A 157 5.64 7.54 -18.10
CA GLN A 157 6.83 7.26 -17.28
C GLN A 157 6.91 5.76 -16.96
N LYS A 158 8.14 5.25 -16.87
CA LYS A 158 8.35 3.80 -16.63
C LYS A 158 8.75 3.57 -15.17
N PRO A 159 7.96 2.82 -14.40
CA PRO A 159 8.41 2.33 -13.09
C PRO A 159 9.55 1.30 -13.23
N PRO A 160 10.42 1.11 -12.21
CA PRO A 160 10.37 1.77 -10.90
C PRO A 160 10.78 3.25 -10.93
N ALA A 161 10.34 3.99 -9.94
CA ALA A 161 10.54 5.45 -9.81
C ALA A 161 11.95 5.81 -9.29
N TRP A 162 13.01 5.35 -9.95
CA TRP A 162 14.39 5.51 -9.48
C TRP A 162 14.76 6.96 -9.19
N ASP A 163 14.30 7.89 -10.02
CA ASP A 163 14.60 9.31 -9.89
C ASP A 163 13.84 9.99 -8.74
N LEU A 164 12.68 9.44 -8.33
CA LEU A 164 11.91 9.97 -7.21
C LEU A 164 12.48 9.59 -5.84
N LEU A 165 13.05 8.40 -5.73
CA LEU A 165 13.52 7.86 -4.45
C LEU A 165 14.55 8.76 -3.74
N PRO A 166 15.64 9.23 -4.39
CA PRO A 166 16.59 10.13 -3.73
C PRO A 166 15.96 11.48 -3.36
N LEU A 167 15.06 12.00 -4.19
CA LEU A 167 14.37 13.26 -3.93
C LEU A 167 13.41 13.15 -2.73
N LEU A 168 12.65 12.06 -2.66
CA LEU A 168 11.80 11.76 -1.51
C LEU A 168 12.65 11.57 -0.26
N ARG A 169 13.73 10.75 -0.33
CA ARG A 169 14.55 10.49 0.87
C ARG A 169 15.23 11.76 1.41
N GLN A 170 15.62 12.69 0.55
CA GLN A 170 16.23 13.95 0.95
C GLN A 170 15.26 14.86 1.72
N GLN A 171 13.98 14.83 1.37
CA GLN A 171 12.97 15.78 1.87
C GLN A 171 12.04 15.17 2.93
N LEU A 172 11.82 13.86 2.90
CA LEU A 172 10.99 13.20 3.92
C LEU A 172 11.71 13.16 5.28
N PRO A 173 10.95 13.30 6.38
CA PRO A 173 11.48 13.05 7.72
C PRO A 173 12.15 11.67 7.82
N ALA A 174 13.21 11.58 8.64
CA ALA A 174 13.99 10.34 8.77
C ALA A 174 13.17 9.17 9.34
N GLU A 175 12.12 9.47 10.09
CA GLU A 175 11.18 8.51 10.66
C GLU A 175 10.21 7.91 9.64
N VAL A 176 9.97 8.56 8.50
CA VAL A 176 9.10 8.04 7.44
C VAL A 176 9.82 6.94 6.67
N SER A 177 9.21 5.79 6.60
CA SER A 177 9.68 4.64 5.82
C SER A 177 9.43 4.89 4.32
N LEU A 178 10.47 4.83 3.50
CA LEU A 178 10.36 4.98 2.05
C LEU A 178 10.46 3.59 1.39
N ILE A 179 9.47 3.27 0.57
CA ILE A 179 9.33 1.99 -0.11
C ILE A 179 9.45 2.21 -1.63
N CYS A 180 10.40 1.54 -2.26
CA CYS A 180 10.42 1.41 -3.71
C CYS A 180 9.40 0.34 -4.11
N GLU A 181 8.37 0.74 -4.81
CA GLU A 181 7.32 -0.17 -5.31
C GLU A 181 6.87 0.26 -6.71
N GLY A 182 6.36 -0.70 -7.47
CA GLY A 182 5.91 -0.51 -8.84
C GLY A 182 6.99 -0.87 -9.86
N GLY A 183 6.67 -1.82 -10.76
CA GLY A 183 7.50 -2.18 -11.89
C GLY A 183 8.82 -2.90 -11.61
N ILE A 184 9.08 -3.32 -10.36
CA ILE A 184 10.26 -4.14 -10.04
C ILE A 184 10.06 -5.52 -10.64
N SER A 185 10.98 -5.95 -11.48
CA SER A 185 10.88 -7.18 -12.28
C SER A 185 12.07 -8.14 -12.11
N SER A 186 13.09 -7.75 -11.36
CA SER A 186 14.26 -8.58 -11.13
C SER A 186 14.93 -8.31 -9.78
N ALA A 187 15.70 -9.27 -9.30
CA ALA A 187 16.47 -9.14 -8.06
C ALA A 187 17.65 -8.15 -8.18
N GLN A 188 18.05 -7.78 -9.40
CA GLN A 188 19.09 -6.79 -9.64
C GLN A 188 18.62 -5.35 -9.50
N GLN A 189 17.31 -5.13 -9.57
CA GLN A 189 16.68 -3.85 -9.35
C GLN A 189 16.50 -3.57 -7.85
#